data_1414b883cae9e2f00a835d815b3713a8
#
_entry.id   1414b883cae9e2f00a835d815b3713a8
#
_cell.length_a   1.000
_cell.length_b   1.000
_cell.length_c   1.000
_cell.angle_alpha   90.00
_cell.angle_beta   90.00
_cell.angle_gamma   90.00
#
_symmetry.space_group_name_H-M   'P 1'
#
loop_
_entity.id
_entity.type
_entity.pdbx_description
1 polymer ?
#
loop_
_entity_poly.entity_id
_entity_poly.type
_entity_poly.pdbx_seq_one_letter_code
_entity_poly.pdbx_strand_id
1 'polypeptide(L)'
;MKSLNYILFASLILFSGCQKDDSDQAETIVSNSAVNPVASFTSSQQGQDLESRYTWNFSSVLENTSVFVWDFGDGNTSSEANPSHTYERAGTYTVILTVYGIPASGSILGPDDQVTQSITIEGPQTIDYLIGSWSPRNLKVGPYPGAGDWWNYNFSGGRPCLEDDVYTFSSDGSLTINHGSETWLENWQTGSGDYCGAPVAPYINGIFSWSFDNDVVTVTGDGAYLVLAKAHNNGEDGGASTRSYSITNISTTTMQVTIDVSGGAGSVWWTYDLVKN
;
A
#
# COMPACT_ATOMS: atom_id res chain seq x y z
N MET A 1 -11.19 -24.31 -27.02
CA MET A 1 -10.68 -25.61 -27.50
C MET A 1 -9.54 -25.35 -28.45
N LYS A 2 -8.31 -25.43 -27.97
CA LYS A 2 -7.09 -25.46 -28.79
C LYS A 2 -6.31 -26.69 -28.31
N SER A 3 -6.24 -27.70 -29.17
CA SER A 3 -5.54 -28.96 -28.94
C SER A 3 -4.04 -28.75 -29.06
N LEU A 4 -3.30 -29.14 -28.02
CA LEU A 4 -1.83 -29.13 -28.03
C LEU A 4 -1.37 -30.47 -28.61
N ASN A 5 -0.76 -30.43 -29.79
CA ASN A 5 -0.15 -31.61 -30.42
C ASN A 5 1.24 -31.86 -29.85
N TYR A 6 1.39 -32.96 -29.13
CA TYR A 6 2.71 -33.50 -28.77
C TYR A 6 3.26 -34.35 -29.93
N ILE A 7 4.43 -33.97 -30.42
CA ILE A 7 5.18 -34.78 -31.40
C ILE A 7 6.05 -35.76 -30.61
N LEU A 8 5.72 -37.03 -30.74
CA LEU A 8 6.51 -38.14 -30.21
C LEU A 8 7.62 -38.47 -31.22
N PHE A 9 8.89 -38.30 -30.87
CA PHE A 9 9.99 -38.92 -31.61
C PHE A 9 10.31 -40.27 -30.99
N ALA A 10 9.90 -41.34 -31.67
CA ALA A 10 10.31 -42.69 -31.37
C ALA A 10 11.54 -43.03 -32.27
N SER A 11 12.71 -43.15 -31.66
CA SER A 11 13.88 -43.72 -32.35
C SER A 11 13.97 -45.20 -32.09
N LEU A 12 13.74 -45.97 -33.15
CA LEU A 12 13.84 -47.45 -33.16
C LEU A 12 15.30 -47.82 -33.42
N ILE A 13 15.99 -48.38 -32.43
CA ILE A 13 17.30 -49.00 -32.63
C ILE A 13 17.12 -50.52 -32.53
N LEU A 14 17.31 -51.19 -33.69
CA LEU A 14 17.42 -52.64 -33.79
C LEU A 14 18.83 -53.06 -33.40
N PHE A 15 19.00 -53.87 -32.37
CA PHE A 15 20.23 -54.64 -32.18
C PHE A 15 19.91 -56.11 -32.28
N SER A 16 20.50 -56.73 -33.30
CA SER A 16 20.64 -58.20 -33.45
C SER A 16 22.03 -58.58 -32.95
N GLY A 17 22.12 -59.55 -32.08
CA GLY A 17 23.40 -60.16 -31.70
C GLY A 17 23.29 -60.98 -30.44
N CYS A 18 23.06 -62.29 -30.60
CA CYS A 18 23.15 -63.28 -29.56
C CYS A 18 24.58 -63.73 -29.37
N GLN A 19 25.13 -63.55 -28.15
CA GLN A 19 26.25 -64.38 -27.69
C GLN A 19 26.11 -64.60 -26.18
N LYS A 20 26.17 -65.86 -25.81
CA LYS A 20 26.08 -66.40 -24.49
C LYS A 20 27.49 -66.48 -23.91
N ASP A 21 27.76 -65.78 -22.81
CA ASP A 21 28.90 -66.08 -21.94
C ASP A 21 28.45 -66.06 -20.50
N ASP A 22 28.55 -67.21 -19.87
CA ASP A 22 28.32 -67.40 -18.45
C ASP A 22 29.55 -66.77 -17.71
N SER A 23 29.32 -65.66 -17.07
CA SER A 23 30.15 -65.22 -15.92
C SER A 23 29.18 -64.66 -14.88
N ASP A 24 29.12 -65.36 -13.76
CA ASP A 24 28.38 -65.03 -12.52
C ASP A 24 28.98 -63.68 -11.97
N GLN A 25 28.45 -62.61 -12.43
CA GLN A 25 28.62 -61.27 -11.82
C GLN A 25 27.29 -61.00 -11.15
N ALA A 26 27.29 -61.08 -9.82
CA ALA A 26 26.22 -60.51 -9.05
C ALA A 26 26.07 -59.04 -9.41
N GLU A 27 25.15 -58.76 -10.30
CA GLU A 27 24.70 -57.37 -10.53
C GLU A 27 24.21 -56.86 -9.17
N THR A 28 24.99 -55.99 -8.55
CA THR A 28 24.49 -55.19 -7.45
C THR A 28 23.35 -54.36 -8.05
N ILE A 29 22.14 -54.83 -7.90
CA ILE A 29 20.95 -54.04 -8.21
C ILE A 29 21.01 -52.84 -7.24
N VAL A 30 21.61 -51.77 -7.65
CA VAL A 30 21.42 -50.46 -6.99
C VAL A 30 19.94 -50.19 -7.16
N SER A 31 19.14 -50.49 -6.15
CA SER A 31 17.75 -50.10 -6.12
C SER A 31 17.74 -48.59 -6.14
N ASN A 32 17.62 -48.01 -7.32
CA ASN A 32 17.44 -46.58 -7.49
C ASN A 32 16.00 -46.27 -7.08
N SER A 33 15.75 -46.26 -5.77
CA SER A 33 14.46 -45.85 -5.21
C SER A 33 14.23 -44.42 -5.66
N ALA A 34 13.11 -44.13 -6.27
CA ALA A 34 12.68 -42.78 -6.50
C ALA A 34 12.70 -42.05 -5.15
N VAL A 35 13.40 -40.96 -5.07
CA VAL A 35 13.42 -40.12 -3.88
C VAL A 35 12.32 -39.11 -4.05
N ASN A 36 11.39 -39.06 -3.09
CA ASN A 36 10.28 -38.11 -3.15
C ASN A 36 10.83 -36.69 -3.10
N PRO A 37 10.38 -35.79 -3.97
CA PRO A 37 10.70 -34.38 -3.85
C PRO A 37 10.10 -33.83 -2.56
N VAL A 38 10.75 -32.84 -1.99
CA VAL A 38 10.24 -32.09 -0.84
C VAL A 38 10.36 -30.61 -1.18
N ALA A 39 9.25 -29.90 -1.00
CA ALA A 39 9.21 -28.46 -1.19
C ALA A 39 8.65 -27.75 0.03
N SER A 40 9.20 -26.60 0.28
CA SER A 40 8.60 -25.59 1.16
C SER A 40 8.92 -24.20 0.58
N PHE A 41 8.16 -23.20 0.99
CA PHE A 41 8.49 -21.84 0.64
C PHE A 41 8.07 -20.87 1.73
N THR A 42 8.69 -19.70 1.71
CA THR A 42 8.30 -18.52 2.47
C THR A 42 7.92 -17.41 1.51
N SER A 43 7.03 -16.53 1.93
CA SER A 43 6.62 -15.36 1.19
C SER A 43 6.75 -14.10 2.05
N SER A 44 7.12 -13.00 1.43
CA SER A 44 7.21 -11.69 2.08
C SER A 44 6.75 -10.59 1.14
N GLN A 45 6.00 -9.64 1.67
CA GLN A 45 5.63 -8.43 0.95
C GLN A 45 6.85 -7.55 0.74
N GLN A 46 7.00 -6.93 -0.44
CA GLN A 46 8.16 -6.10 -0.76
C GLN A 46 8.17 -4.78 0.03
N GLY A 47 7.01 -4.20 0.29
CA GLY A 47 6.85 -2.96 1.03
C GLY A 47 5.41 -2.71 1.47
N GLN A 48 5.20 -1.58 2.16
CA GLN A 48 3.90 -1.20 2.72
C GLN A 48 3.25 -0.03 1.96
N ASP A 49 3.99 0.65 1.08
CA ASP A 49 3.47 1.75 0.27
C ASP A 49 2.55 1.24 -0.86
N LEU A 50 1.82 2.17 -1.50
CA LEU A 50 0.80 1.85 -2.51
C LEU A 50 1.30 1.01 -3.68
N GLU A 51 2.58 1.15 -4.06
CA GLU A 51 3.13 0.44 -5.21
C GLU A 51 3.73 -0.91 -4.81
N SER A 52 4.51 -0.94 -3.73
CA SER A 52 5.26 -2.11 -3.32
C SER A 52 4.44 -3.15 -2.54
N ARG A 53 3.30 -2.76 -1.95
CA ARG A 53 2.41 -3.70 -1.21
C ARG A 53 1.82 -4.80 -2.07
N TYR A 54 1.68 -4.57 -3.37
CA TYR A 54 1.17 -5.55 -4.32
C TYR A 54 2.25 -6.53 -4.79
N THR A 55 3.53 -6.26 -4.51
CA THR A 55 4.66 -7.11 -4.92
C THR A 55 5.11 -7.98 -3.76
N TRP A 56 5.18 -9.28 -4.03
CA TRP A 56 5.60 -10.31 -3.08
C TRP A 56 6.80 -11.07 -3.60
N ASN A 57 7.73 -11.35 -2.70
CA ASN A 57 8.90 -12.18 -2.96
C ASN A 57 8.67 -13.57 -2.37
N PHE A 58 8.97 -14.60 -3.14
CA PHE A 58 8.84 -15.99 -2.74
C PHE A 58 10.22 -16.63 -2.70
N SER A 59 10.50 -17.39 -1.66
CA SER A 59 11.76 -18.10 -1.51
C SER A 59 11.49 -19.57 -1.26
N SER A 60 11.91 -20.43 -2.19
CA SER A 60 11.71 -21.87 -2.11
C SER A 60 12.89 -22.57 -1.44
N VAL A 61 12.58 -23.68 -0.75
CA VAL A 61 13.54 -24.70 -0.32
C VAL A 61 13.13 -26.00 -1.01
N LEU A 62 13.99 -26.52 -1.88
CA LEU A 62 13.69 -27.63 -2.78
C LEU A 62 14.70 -28.76 -2.57
N GLU A 63 14.22 -29.99 -2.35
CA GLU A 63 15.04 -31.19 -2.23
C GLU A 63 14.57 -32.24 -3.24
N ASN A 64 15.51 -32.95 -3.85
CA ASN A 64 15.25 -34.05 -4.80
C ASN A 64 14.34 -33.65 -5.98
N THR A 65 14.37 -32.39 -6.39
CA THR A 65 13.51 -31.77 -7.38
C THR A 65 14.25 -31.58 -8.70
N SER A 66 13.63 -31.93 -9.82
CA SER A 66 14.16 -31.68 -11.16
C SER A 66 13.49 -30.51 -11.87
N VAL A 67 12.21 -30.30 -11.61
CA VAL A 67 11.39 -29.23 -12.18
C VAL A 67 10.42 -28.73 -11.12
N PHE A 68 10.14 -27.46 -11.15
CA PHE A 68 9.12 -26.83 -10.29
C PHE A 68 8.39 -25.72 -11.04
N VAL A 69 7.16 -25.45 -10.60
CA VAL A 69 6.29 -24.42 -11.16
C VAL A 69 5.53 -23.74 -10.03
N TRP A 70 5.52 -22.42 -10.07
CA TRP A 70 4.68 -21.57 -9.23
C TRP A 70 3.37 -21.25 -9.95
N ASP A 71 2.27 -21.30 -9.22
CA ASP A 71 0.99 -20.68 -9.56
C ASP A 71 0.66 -19.67 -8.48
N PHE A 72 0.50 -18.40 -8.84
CA PHE A 72 0.25 -17.34 -7.89
C PHE A 72 -1.23 -17.14 -7.53
N GLY A 73 -2.11 -17.94 -8.14
CA GLY A 73 -3.55 -17.91 -7.87
C GLY A 73 -4.32 -16.79 -8.56
N ASP A 74 -3.67 -16.01 -9.41
CA ASP A 74 -4.26 -14.95 -10.23
C ASP A 74 -4.22 -15.26 -11.73
N GLY A 75 -3.79 -16.49 -12.09
CA GLY A 75 -3.61 -16.97 -13.47
C GLY A 75 -2.19 -16.81 -14.00
N ASN A 76 -1.29 -16.20 -13.23
CA ASN A 76 0.12 -16.09 -13.57
C ASN A 76 0.93 -17.22 -12.93
N THR A 77 2.02 -17.61 -13.61
CA THR A 77 2.90 -18.70 -13.18
C THR A 77 4.38 -18.28 -13.33
N SER A 78 5.27 -18.98 -12.61
CA SER A 78 6.73 -18.81 -12.76
C SER A 78 7.46 -20.14 -12.65
N SER A 79 8.63 -20.24 -13.29
CA SER A 79 9.59 -21.33 -13.15
C SER A 79 10.91 -20.90 -12.50
N GLU A 80 10.96 -19.70 -11.95
CA GLU A 80 12.12 -19.20 -11.21
C GLU A 80 12.15 -19.80 -9.81
N ALA A 81 13.36 -20.06 -9.27
CA ALA A 81 13.51 -20.65 -7.94
C ALA A 81 12.96 -19.72 -6.83
N ASN A 82 13.22 -18.44 -6.97
CA ASN A 82 12.80 -17.42 -6.00
C ASN A 82 12.18 -16.23 -6.76
N PRO A 83 10.92 -16.37 -7.22
CA PRO A 83 10.28 -15.34 -8.02
C PRO A 83 9.84 -14.15 -7.18
N SER A 84 9.74 -13.01 -7.83
CA SER A 84 8.95 -11.88 -7.38
C SER A 84 7.70 -11.77 -8.24
N HIS A 85 6.53 -11.55 -7.63
CA HIS A 85 5.27 -11.42 -8.35
C HIS A 85 4.47 -10.22 -7.86
N THR A 86 3.88 -9.46 -8.80
CA THR A 86 3.04 -8.30 -8.51
C THR A 86 1.60 -8.61 -8.88
N TYR A 87 0.72 -8.56 -7.89
CA TYR A 87 -0.72 -8.73 -8.07
C TYR A 87 -1.35 -7.43 -8.57
N GLU A 88 -2.29 -7.53 -9.50
CA GLU A 88 -2.95 -6.34 -10.05
C GLU A 88 -4.03 -5.75 -9.13
N ARG A 89 -4.54 -6.54 -8.19
CA ARG A 89 -5.67 -6.16 -7.33
C ARG A 89 -5.50 -6.69 -5.91
N ALA A 90 -6.14 -6.01 -4.98
CA ALA A 90 -6.35 -6.51 -3.63
C ALA A 90 -7.20 -7.78 -3.65
N GLY A 91 -6.94 -8.70 -2.74
CA GLY A 91 -7.64 -9.97 -2.63
C GLY A 91 -6.84 -11.02 -1.90
N THR A 92 -7.44 -12.17 -1.68
CA THR A 92 -6.75 -13.34 -1.14
C THR A 92 -6.45 -14.31 -2.27
N TYR A 93 -5.18 -14.64 -2.42
CA TYR A 93 -4.66 -15.51 -3.45
C TYR A 93 -4.10 -16.78 -2.84
N THR A 94 -4.32 -17.90 -3.50
CA THR A 94 -3.76 -19.20 -3.12
C THR A 94 -2.53 -19.46 -3.98
N VAL A 95 -1.34 -19.34 -3.38
CA VAL A 95 -0.07 -19.60 -4.06
C VAL A 95 0.26 -21.07 -3.93
N ILE A 96 0.61 -21.70 -5.03
CA ILE A 96 0.93 -23.12 -5.13
C ILE A 96 2.33 -23.28 -5.73
N LEU A 97 3.21 -23.98 -5.03
CA LEU A 97 4.46 -24.49 -5.57
C LEU A 97 4.33 -25.97 -5.83
N THR A 98 4.35 -26.36 -7.09
CA THR A 98 4.37 -27.77 -7.52
C THR A 98 5.79 -28.17 -7.89
N VAL A 99 6.28 -29.29 -7.37
CA VAL A 99 7.62 -29.82 -7.64
C VAL A 99 7.51 -31.24 -8.20
N TYR A 100 8.38 -31.52 -9.15
CA TYR A 100 8.45 -32.83 -9.80
C TYR A 100 9.78 -33.48 -9.43
N GLY A 101 9.70 -34.72 -8.95
CA GLY A 101 10.87 -35.47 -8.51
C GLY A 101 11.79 -35.89 -9.64
N ILE A 102 12.95 -36.38 -9.29
CA ILE A 102 13.90 -37.00 -10.22
C ILE A 102 13.38 -38.41 -10.54
N PRO A 103 12.99 -38.73 -11.78
CA PRO A 103 12.47 -40.07 -12.10
C PRO A 103 13.51 -41.13 -11.81
N ALA A 104 13.06 -42.23 -11.24
CA ALA A 104 13.89 -43.44 -11.21
C ALA A 104 14.19 -43.91 -12.61
N SER A 105 15.30 -44.61 -12.82
CA SER A 105 15.68 -45.14 -14.12
C SER A 105 14.55 -45.97 -14.70
N GLY A 106 14.02 -45.57 -15.87
CA GLY A 106 12.90 -46.22 -16.56
C GLY A 106 11.51 -45.66 -16.21
N SER A 107 11.38 -44.71 -15.32
CA SER A 107 10.14 -43.98 -15.03
C SER A 107 10.01 -42.74 -15.91
N ILE A 108 8.77 -42.41 -16.31
CA ILE A 108 8.51 -41.23 -17.15
C ILE A 108 8.36 -39.96 -16.31
N LEU A 109 7.86 -40.11 -15.07
CA LEU A 109 7.66 -39.00 -14.10
C LEU A 109 8.08 -39.46 -12.72
N GLY A 110 8.72 -38.61 -11.94
CA GLY A 110 8.97 -38.83 -10.54
C GLY A 110 7.72 -38.53 -9.72
N PRO A 111 7.73 -38.86 -8.42
CA PRO A 111 6.67 -38.44 -7.52
C PRO A 111 6.66 -36.91 -7.40
N ASP A 112 5.47 -36.36 -7.26
CA ASP A 112 5.22 -34.93 -7.14
C ASP A 112 4.98 -34.57 -5.69
N ASP A 113 5.34 -33.34 -5.32
CA ASP A 113 4.93 -32.69 -4.07
C ASP A 113 4.33 -31.32 -4.39
N GLN A 114 3.45 -30.85 -3.54
CA GLN A 114 2.76 -29.58 -3.72
C GLN A 114 2.61 -28.87 -2.38
N VAL A 115 3.05 -27.62 -2.33
CA VAL A 115 2.92 -26.77 -1.16
C VAL A 115 2.04 -25.58 -1.50
N THR A 116 1.10 -25.29 -0.62
CA THR A 116 0.10 -24.23 -0.80
C THR A 116 0.15 -23.25 0.37
N GLN A 117 0.10 -21.96 0.06
CA GLN A 117 -0.02 -20.89 1.05
C GLN A 117 -1.03 -19.86 0.57
N SER A 118 -1.92 -19.39 1.46
CA SER A 118 -2.78 -18.23 1.18
C SER A 118 -2.07 -16.96 1.59
N ILE A 119 -2.07 -15.97 0.70
CA ILE A 119 -1.61 -14.61 0.97
C ILE A 119 -2.76 -13.63 0.76
N THR A 120 -2.79 -12.57 1.55
CA THR A 120 -3.79 -11.50 1.40
C THR A 120 -3.10 -10.21 0.98
N ILE A 121 -3.56 -9.65 -0.12
CA ILE A 121 -3.13 -8.36 -0.65
C ILE A 121 -4.14 -7.33 -0.16
N GLU A 122 -3.71 -6.46 0.73
CA GLU A 122 -4.55 -5.39 1.25
C GLU A 122 -4.76 -4.31 0.17
N GLY A 123 -5.99 -3.83 0.05
CA GLY A 123 -6.31 -2.67 -0.77
C GLY A 123 -5.74 -1.37 -0.20
N PRO A 124 -5.79 -0.28 -0.98
CA PRO A 124 -5.41 1.02 -0.48
C PRO A 124 -6.24 1.39 0.75
N GLN A 125 -5.57 1.83 1.80
CA GLN A 125 -6.19 2.32 3.03
C GLN A 125 -6.34 3.86 2.95
N THR A 126 -7.18 4.44 3.79
CA THR A 126 -7.34 5.91 3.89
C THR A 126 -6.00 6.62 4.07
N ILE A 127 -5.11 6.06 4.89
CA ILE A 127 -3.76 6.60 5.14
C ILE A 127 -2.90 6.67 3.87
N ASP A 128 -3.04 5.74 2.93
CA ASP A 128 -2.25 5.73 1.69
C ASP A 128 -2.60 6.90 0.79
N TYR A 129 -3.88 7.26 0.75
CA TYR A 129 -4.33 8.43 0.02
C TYR A 129 -3.85 9.73 0.68
N LEU A 130 -3.74 9.75 2.01
CA LEU A 130 -3.34 10.92 2.78
C LEU A 130 -1.88 11.33 2.50
N ILE A 131 -0.96 10.35 2.35
CA ILE A 131 0.45 10.62 2.07
C ILE A 131 0.61 11.46 0.80
N GLY A 132 1.38 12.54 0.90
CA GLY A 132 1.66 13.49 -0.19
C GLY A 132 1.34 14.93 0.18
N SER A 133 1.38 15.81 -0.82
CA SER A 133 1.21 17.26 -0.64
C SER A 133 -0.19 17.69 -1.06
N TRP A 134 -0.80 18.52 -0.22
CA TRP A 134 -2.18 18.96 -0.35
C TRP A 134 -2.27 20.47 -0.24
N SER A 135 -3.06 21.09 -1.12
CA SER A 135 -3.37 22.52 -1.07
C SER A 135 -4.86 22.75 -0.86
N PRO A 136 -5.26 23.71 -0.02
CA PRO A 136 -6.67 23.99 0.24
C PRO A 136 -7.32 24.68 -0.96
N ARG A 137 -8.62 24.46 -1.12
CA ARG A 137 -9.43 25.07 -2.21
C ARG A 137 -10.70 25.71 -1.73
N ASN A 138 -11.30 25.16 -0.68
CA ASN A 138 -12.60 25.60 -0.21
C ASN A 138 -12.75 25.44 1.29
N LEU A 139 -13.62 26.29 1.85
CA LEU A 139 -14.02 26.27 3.26
C LEU A 139 -15.54 26.26 3.35
N LYS A 140 -16.07 25.38 4.16
CA LYS A 140 -17.49 25.32 4.52
C LYS A 140 -17.64 25.39 6.01
N VAL A 141 -18.66 26.09 6.48
CA VAL A 141 -19.00 26.17 7.91
C VAL A 141 -20.49 25.92 8.08
N GLY A 142 -20.84 25.05 9.02
CA GLY A 142 -22.23 24.68 9.26
C GLY A 142 -22.42 23.85 10.51
N PRO A 143 -23.65 23.39 10.76
CA PRO A 143 -24.03 22.68 12.00
C PRO A 143 -23.64 21.20 12.04
N TYR A 144 -23.09 20.65 10.96
CA TYR A 144 -22.62 19.27 10.86
C TYR A 144 -21.44 19.16 9.86
N PRO A 145 -20.66 18.09 9.88
CA PRO A 145 -19.52 17.88 8.97
C PRO A 145 -19.95 18.00 7.49
N GLY A 146 -19.20 18.80 6.73
CA GLY A 146 -19.47 19.02 5.31
C GLY A 146 -20.57 20.05 5.01
N ALA A 147 -21.33 20.50 6.01
CA ALA A 147 -22.34 21.54 5.84
C ALA A 147 -21.71 22.88 5.47
N GLY A 148 -22.28 23.56 4.51
CA GLY A 148 -21.94 24.92 4.08
C GLY A 148 -23.08 25.91 4.28
N ASP A 149 -23.99 25.62 5.23
CA ASP A 149 -25.25 26.36 5.43
C ASP A 149 -25.02 27.81 5.88
N TRP A 150 -23.91 28.07 6.59
CA TRP A 150 -23.60 29.40 7.08
C TRP A 150 -22.58 30.09 6.19
N TRP A 151 -21.50 29.41 5.78
CA TRP A 151 -20.48 29.90 4.88
C TRP A 151 -19.98 28.79 3.96
N ASN A 152 -19.78 29.17 2.70
CA ASN A 152 -19.16 28.30 1.69
C ASN A 152 -18.31 29.21 0.78
N TYR A 153 -17.01 29.20 0.99
CA TYR A 153 -16.05 30.02 0.29
C TYR A 153 -15.13 29.21 -0.59
N ASN A 154 -15.01 29.63 -1.85
CA ASN A 154 -13.84 29.32 -2.65
C ASN A 154 -12.74 30.33 -2.28
N PHE A 155 -11.53 29.89 -2.03
CA PHE A 155 -10.45 30.76 -1.56
C PHE A 155 -10.03 31.81 -2.59
N SER A 156 -10.02 31.49 -3.89
CA SER A 156 -9.72 32.47 -4.95
C SER A 156 -10.57 33.74 -4.91
N GLY A 157 -11.77 33.68 -4.34
CA GLY A 157 -12.68 34.83 -4.19
C GLY A 157 -12.59 35.59 -2.88
N GLY A 158 -12.03 35.01 -1.82
CA GLY A 158 -12.09 35.60 -0.49
C GLY A 158 -10.83 35.52 0.36
N ARG A 159 -10.01 34.49 0.19
CA ARG A 159 -8.79 34.23 0.96
C ARG A 159 -7.68 33.68 0.06
N PRO A 160 -7.25 34.44 -0.97
CA PRO A 160 -6.38 33.91 -2.03
C PRO A 160 -5.01 33.44 -1.52
N CYS A 161 -4.52 33.97 -0.43
CA CYS A 161 -3.27 33.57 0.19
C CYS A 161 -3.29 32.18 0.86
N LEU A 162 -4.43 31.50 0.91
CA LEU A 162 -4.50 30.10 1.34
C LEU A 162 -4.31 29.13 0.16
N GLU A 163 -4.41 29.60 -1.09
CA GLU A 163 -4.33 28.71 -2.25
C GLU A 163 -2.94 28.14 -2.50
N ASP A 164 -1.89 28.85 -2.09
CA ASP A 164 -0.49 28.43 -2.20
C ASP A 164 0.04 27.74 -0.92
N ASP A 165 -0.78 27.68 0.14
CA ASP A 165 -0.46 26.86 1.32
C ASP A 165 -0.35 25.39 0.94
N VAL A 166 0.68 24.72 1.44
CA VAL A 166 0.95 23.31 1.18
C VAL A 166 1.15 22.54 2.48
N TYR A 167 0.41 21.44 2.61
CA TYR A 167 0.49 20.51 3.73
C TYR A 167 0.99 19.18 3.21
N THR A 168 2.21 18.79 3.57
CA THR A 168 2.82 17.53 3.10
C THR A 168 2.86 16.50 4.23
N PHE A 169 2.08 15.45 4.08
CA PHE A 169 2.08 14.29 4.97
C PHE A 169 3.10 13.25 4.46
N SER A 170 4.08 12.95 5.28
CA SER A 170 5.10 11.94 4.97
C SER A 170 4.84 10.64 5.73
N SER A 171 5.24 9.51 5.15
CA SER A 171 5.04 8.17 5.74
C SER A 171 5.80 7.93 7.05
N ASP A 172 6.77 8.78 7.38
CA ASP A 172 7.52 8.76 8.63
C ASP A 172 6.80 9.44 9.80
N GLY A 173 5.57 9.95 9.57
CA GLY A 173 4.79 10.69 10.56
C GLY A 173 5.14 12.18 10.65
N SER A 174 5.95 12.72 9.73
CA SER A 174 6.20 14.15 9.65
C SER A 174 5.15 14.87 8.79
N LEU A 175 4.74 16.06 9.23
CA LEU A 175 3.89 17.00 8.49
C LEU A 175 4.69 18.27 8.22
N THR A 176 4.97 18.55 6.95
CA THR A 176 5.53 19.84 6.55
C THR A 176 4.40 20.81 6.23
N ILE A 177 4.40 21.98 6.86
CA ILE A 177 3.49 23.08 6.56
C ILE A 177 4.29 24.19 5.90
N ASN A 178 3.85 24.61 4.73
CA ASN A 178 4.44 25.71 3.96
C ASN A 178 3.33 26.67 3.50
N HIS A 179 3.33 27.85 4.06
CA HIS A 179 2.38 28.94 3.75
C HIS A 179 2.90 29.89 2.65
N GLY A 180 3.99 29.52 1.97
CA GLY A 180 4.62 30.46 1.03
C GLY A 180 5.15 31.71 1.73
N SER A 181 4.89 32.86 1.15
CA SER A 181 5.24 34.18 1.71
C SER A 181 4.12 34.81 2.54
N GLU A 182 2.89 34.40 2.31
CA GLU A 182 1.68 34.92 2.97
C GLU A 182 0.70 33.78 3.25
N THR A 183 -0.07 33.93 4.33
CA THR A 183 -1.22 33.08 4.64
C THR A 183 -2.37 33.91 5.22
N TRP A 184 -3.51 33.32 5.46
CA TRP A 184 -4.64 34.02 6.08
C TRP A 184 -4.41 34.15 7.58
N LEU A 185 -4.31 35.39 8.04
CA LEU A 185 -4.20 35.74 9.44
C LEU A 185 -5.54 36.25 9.97
N GLU A 186 -5.94 35.74 11.12
CA GLU A 186 -7.15 36.17 11.79
C GLU A 186 -6.85 37.21 12.87
N ASN A 187 -7.82 38.05 13.21
CA ASN A 187 -7.68 39.15 14.16
C ASN A 187 -7.07 38.71 15.50
N TRP A 188 -7.42 37.53 16.00
CA TRP A 188 -6.91 37.03 17.27
C TRP A 188 -5.40 36.68 17.22
N GLN A 189 -4.85 36.42 16.02
CA GLN A 189 -3.43 36.16 15.83
C GLN A 189 -2.58 37.47 15.80
N THR A 190 -3.16 38.54 15.32
CA THR A 190 -2.42 39.77 15.01
C THR A 190 -2.93 41.00 15.77
N GLY A 191 -4.17 40.99 16.23
CA GLY A 191 -4.86 42.16 16.79
C GLY A 191 -5.28 43.23 15.77
N SER A 192 -5.16 42.93 14.44
CA SER A 192 -5.29 43.94 13.38
C SER A 192 -6.40 43.64 12.36
N GLY A 193 -7.33 42.74 12.68
CA GLY A 193 -8.34 42.26 11.73
C GLY A 193 -7.84 41.08 10.89
N ASP A 194 -8.71 40.55 10.01
CA ASP A 194 -8.42 39.40 9.16
C ASP A 194 -7.82 39.89 7.83
N TYR A 195 -6.68 39.36 7.43
CA TYR A 195 -6.00 39.71 6.18
C TYR A 195 -4.97 38.67 5.73
N CYS A 196 -4.53 38.74 4.46
CA CYS A 196 -3.35 38.03 3.99
C CYS A 196 -2.05 38.69 4.45
N GLY A 197 -1.16 37.93 5.07
CA GLY A 197 0.12 38.44 5.56
C GLY A 197 1.15 37.38 5.84
N ALA A 198 2.37 37.80 6.15
CA ALA A 198 3.43 36.87 6.48
C ALA A 198 3.06 36.03 7.71
N PRO A 199 3.32 34.70 7.70
CA PRO A 199 3.02 33.82 8.82
C PRO A 199 3.61 34.33 10.14
N VAL A 200 2.85 34.33 11.23
CA VAL A 200 3.24 34.79 12.55
C VAL A 200 3.41 33.64 13.53
N ALA A 201 4.44 33.71 14.37
CA ALA A 201 4.70 32.66 15.36
C ALA A 201 3.53 32.52 16.35
N PRO A 202 3.18 31.25 16.74
CA PRO A 202 3.82 29.99 16.38
C PRO A 202 3.38 29.42 15.02
N TYR A 203 2.47 30.05 14.29
CA TYR A 203 1.82 29.62 13.04
C TYR A 203 2.70 29.93 11.83
N ILE A 204 3.89 29.36 11.80
CA ILE A 204 4.89 29.59 10.75
C ILE A 204 5.14 28.32 9.94
N ASN A 205 5.85 28.48 8.82
CA ASN A 205 6.36 27.35 8.05
C ASN A 205 7.21 26.44 8.95
N GLY A 206 7.01 25.13 8.87
CA GLY A 206 7.74 24.20 9.74
C GLY A 206 7.46 22.73 9.48
N ILE A 207 8.16 21.91 10.26
CA ILE A 207 7.93 20.46 10.28
C ILE A 207 7.35 20.11 11.64
N PHE A 208 6.21 19.43 11.61
CA PHE A 208 5.43 19.01 12.74
C PHE A 208 5.26 17.50 12.71
N SER A 209 4.53 16.92 13.64
CA SER A 209 4.17 15.51 13.58
C SER A 209 2.67 15.31 13.31
N TRP A 210 2.34 14.17 12.72
CA TRP A 210 0.97 13.74 12.52
C TRP A 210 0.81 12.26 12.82
N SER A 211 -0.41 11.88 13.15
CA SER A 211 -0.84 10.49 13.28
C SER A 211 -2.23 10.31 12.67
N PHE A 212 -2.57 9.08 12.36
CA PHE A 212 -3.85 8.71 11.77
C PHE A 212 -4.43 7.51 12.50
N ASP A 213 -5.69 7.61 12.93
CA ASP A 213 -6.44 6.53 13.53
C ASP A 213 -7.94 6.73 13.28
N ASN A 214 -8.64 5.68 12.83
CA ASN A 214 -10.09 5.66 12.62
C ASN A 214 -10.62 6.88 11.83
N ASP A 215 -10.02 7.18 10.68
CA ASP A 215 -10.33 8.32 9.81
C ASP A 215 -10.13 9.69 10.46
N VAL A 216 -9.37 9.76 11.55
CA VAL A 216 -8.99 11.01 12.21
C VAL A 216 -7.49 11.26 12.01
N VAL A 217 -7.17 12.40 11.41
CA VAL A 217 -5.81 12.94 11.36
C VAL A 217 -5.59 13.83 12.57
N THR A 218 -4.58 13.54 13.35
CA THR A 218 -4.14 14.39 14.46
C THR A 218 -2.81 15.01 14.10
N VAL A 219 -2.74 16.34 14.06
CA VAL A 219 -1.51 17.12 13.88
C VAL A 219 -1.03 17.62 15.22
N THR A 220 0.28 17.53 15.48
CA THR A 220 0.88 17.83 16.78
C THR A 220 2.13 18.69 16.61
N GLY A 221 2.20 19.72 17.42
CA GLY A 221 3.29 20.69 17.48
C GLY A 221 2.75 22.09 17.75
N ASP A 222 3.56 22.93 18.35
CA ASP A 222 3.19 24.32 18.61
C ASP A 222 3.02 25.07 17.28
N GLY A 223 1.80 25.54 17.02
CA GLY A 223 1.43 26.14 15.73
C GLY A 223 1.05 25.18 14.61
N ALA A 224 0.99 23.85 14.83
CA ALA A 224 0.55 22.90 13.81
C ALA A 224 -0.96 22.97 13.55
N TYR A 225 -1.38 23.11 12.29
CA TYR A 225 -2.79 23.12 11.89
C TYR A 225 -2.97 22.81 10.41
N LEU A 226 -4.19 22.57 9.98
CA LEU A 226 -4.57 22.47 8.57
C LEU A 226 -5.49 23.64 8.20
N VAL A 227 -5.15 24.39 7.19
CA VAL A 227 -5.88 25.48 6.53
C VAL A 227 -6.08 26.71 7.43
N LEU A 228 -6.75 26.57 8.58
CA LEU A 228 -6.92 27.64 9.56
C LEU A 228 -6.61 27.13 10.97
N ALA A 229 -6.03 27.97 11.79
CA ALA A 229 -5.63 27.64 13.15
C ALA A 229 -6.85 27.56 14.11
N LYS A 230 -7.80 26.66 13.80
CA LYS A 230 -9.01 26.41 14.60
C LYS A 230 -8.82 25.19 15.50
N ALA A 231 -9.21 25.29 16.75
CA ALA A 231 -9.15 24.16 17.68
C ALA A 231 -10.45 23.96 18.47
N HIS A 232 -11.23 25.00 18.65
CA HIS A 232 -12.49 24.94 19.39
C HIS A 232 -13.42 26.13 19.09
N ASN A 233 -14.55 26.16 19.76
CA ASN A 233 -15.60 27.13 19.66
C ASN A 233 -15.08 28.57 19.77
N ASN A 234 -15.35 29.50 19.04
CA ASN A 234 -14.91 30.87 18.85
C ASN A 234 -13.81 31.06 17.78
N GLY A 235 -13.37 29.98 17.18
CA GLY A 235 -12.42 30.03 16.08
C GLY A 235 -10.95 30.22 16.48
N GLU A 236 -10.68 30.45 17.76
CA GLU A 236 -9.32 30.61 18.27
C GLU A 236 -8.73 29.26 18.66
N ASP A 237 -7.43 29.09 18.51
CA ASP A 237 -6.79 27.83 18.83
C ASP A 237 -6.49 27.65 20.33
N GLY A 238 -6.59 28.74 21.11
CA GLY A 238 -6.31 28.72 22.53
C GLY A 238 -4.90 28.29 22.90
N GLY A 239 -3.94 28.29 21.94
CA GLY A 239 -2.58 27.77 22.11
C GLY A 239 -2.52 26.24 22.06
N ALA A 240 -3.46 25.59 21.41
CA ALA A 240 -3.46 24.13 21.27
C ALA A 240 -2.25 23.64 20.49
N SER A 241 -1.53 22.68 21.08
CA SER A 241 -0.41 21.99 20.44
C SER A 241 -0.85 20.72 19.69
N THR A 242 -2.14 20.40 19.70
CA THR A 242 -2.69 19.22 19.03
C THR A 242 -4.06 19.55 18.47
N ARG A 243 -4.30 19.20 17.20
CA ARG A 243 -5.59 19.37 16.52
C ARG A 243 -5.96 18.11 15.78
N SER A 244 -7.22 17.70 15.90
CA SER A 244 -7.73 16.49 15.25
C SER A 244 -8.78 16.84 14.21
N TYR A 245 -8.64 16.28 13.03
CA TYR A 245 -9.50 16.48 11.87
C TYR A 245 -10.07 15.14 11.43
N SER A 246 -11.38 15.04 11.30
CA SER A 246 -12.00 13.86 10.71
C SER A 246 -11.92 13.94 9.18
N ILE A 247 -11.46 12.88 8.54
CA ILE A 247 -11.52 12.73 7.09
C ILE A 247 -12.93 12.25 6.74
N THR A 248 -13.69 13.07 6.02
CA THR A 248 -15.04 12.73 5.58
C THR A 248 -15.08 12.23 4.15
N ASN A 249 -14.07 12.54 3.35
CA ASN A 249 -13.88 12.02 2.00
C ASN A 249 -12.39 12.13 1.62
N ILE A 250 -11.86 11.11 0.94
CA ILE A 250 -10.51 11.12 0.38
C ILE A 250 -10.44 10.26 -0.88
N SER A 251 -9.67 10.73 -1.84
CA SER A 251 -9.35 10.05 -3.10
C SER A 251 -7.87 10.27 -3.47
N THR A 252 -7.45 9.81 -4.63
CA THR A 252 -6.11 10.07 -5.16
C THR A 252 -5.83 11.56 -5.43
N THR A 253 -6.85 12.40 -5.56
CA THR A 253 -6.71 13.82 -5.98
C THR A 253 -7.40 14.81 -5.07
N THR A 254 -8.35 14.38 -4.25
CA THR A 254 -9.15 15.27 -3.39
C THR A 254 -9.25 14.71 -1.98
N MET A 255 -9.27 15.62 -1.00
CA MET A 255 -9.49 15.30 0.40
C MET A 255 -10.44 16.31 1.02
N GLN A 256 -11.33 15.82 1.88
CA GLN A 256 -12.16 16.68 2.73
C GLN A 256 -11.89 16.34 4.19
N VAL A 257 -11.51 17.33 4.97
CA VAL A 257 -11.29 17.22 6.41
C VAL A 257 -12.19 18.17 7.17
N THR A 258 -12.64 17.76 8.33
CA THR A 258 -13.52 18.55 9.21
C THR A 258 -12.96 18.64 10.62
N ILE A 259 -13.18 19.79 11.24
CA ILE A 259 -12.90 19.98 12.66
C ILE A 259 -14.14 20.51 13.37
N ASP A 260 -14.48 19.92 14.54
CA ASP A 260 -15.51 20.44 15.44
C ASP A 260 -14.90 21.55 16.28
N VAL A 261 -15.37 22.77 16.07
CA VAL A 261 -14.95 23.96 16.84
C VAL A 261 -16.00 24.38 17.88
N SER A 262 -16.99 23.57 18.14
CA SER A 262 -18.07 23.85 19.11
C SER A 262 -17.67 23.60 20.57
N GLY A 263 -16.43 23.18 20.83
CA GLY A 263 -15.99 22.79 22.17
C GLY A 263 -16.70 21.54 22.71
N GLY A 264 -17.04 20.62 21.79
CA GLY A 264 -17.76 19.37 22.10
C GLY A 264 -19.28 19.49 22.12
N ALA A 265 -19.84 20.67 21.83
CA ALA A 265 -21.30 20.86 21.71
C ALA A 265 -21.88 20.35 20.37
N GLY A 266 -21.01 19.94 19.43
CA GLY A 266 -21.39 19.31 18.16
C GLY A 266 -22.19 20.18 17.19
N SER A 267 -22.06 21.51 17.29
CA SER A 267 -22.92 22.44 16.53
C SER A 267 -22.21 23.38 15.60
N VAL A 268 -20.89 23.38 15.54
CA VAL A 268 -20.09 24.22 14.62
C VAL A 268 -18.95 23.39 14.02
N TRP A 269 -19.06 23.14 12.74
CA TRP A 269 -18.07 22.38 11.98
C TRP A 269 -17.43 23.24 10.92
N TRP A 270 -16.10 23.17 10.86
CA TRP A 270 -15.32 23.73 9.78
C TRP A 270 -14.83 22.58 8.90
N THR A 271 -15.15 22.70 7.62
CA THR A 271 -14.81 21.69 6.62
C THR A 271 -13.91 22.31 5.57
N TYR A 272 -12.79 21.67 5.30
CA TYR A 272 -11.82 22.11 4.30
C TYR A 272 -11.78 21.09 3.16
N ASP A 273 -11.92 21.58 1.93
CA ASP A 273 -11.67 20.80 0.72
C ASP A 273 -10.24 21.08 0.25
N LEU A 274 -9.43 20.05 0.10
CA LEU A 274 -8.04 20.10 -0.36
C LEU A 274 -7.89 19.29 -1.64
N VAL A 275 -6.90 19.67 -2.45
CA VAL A 275 -6.50 18.92 -3.65
C VAL A 275 -5.05 18.50 -3.53
N LYS A 276 -4.74 17.34 -4.08
CA LYS A 276 -3.38 16.81 -4.12
C LYS A 276 -2.59 17.52 -5.21
N ASN A 277 -1.37 17.92 -4.88
CA ASN A 277 -0.44 18.61 -5.78
C ASN A 277 0.28 17.63 -6.70
#